data_2db38de087dfed133cb5d76403e97aee
#
_entry.id   2db38de087dfed133cb5d76403e97aee
#
_cell.length_a   1.000
_cell.length_b   1.000
_cell.length_c   1.000
_cell.angle_alpha   90.00
_cell.angle_beta   90.00
_cell.angle_gamma   90.00
#
_symmetry.space_group_name_H-M   'P 1'
#
loop_
_entity.id
_entity.type
_entity.pdbx_description
1 polymer ?
#
loop_
_entity_poly.entity_id
_entity_poly.type
_entity_poly.pdbx_seq_one_letter_code
_entity_poly.pdbx_strand_id
1 'polypeptide(L)'
;MNLTFPLATRSDAETLVAIRIAAMRDSLERIGRFDPRRARERFLASFDPALCRFIEADGVNAGFFVVRPQEDHWLLDHLYIVPAHQGKGIGAAVLQRIFAEADAQRVPVRVGALRGSDSNRFYARHGFMQADEAEWDIYYVRQPGSATA
;
A
#
# COMPACT_ATOMS: atom_id res chain seq x y z
N MET A 1 14.18 9.62 11.96
CA MET A 1 12.72 9.57 11.94
C MET A 1 12.26 8.26 12.56
N ASN A 2 11.41 8.35 13.54
CA ASN A 2 10.91 7.16 14.24
C ASN A 2 9.57 6.74 13.63
N LEU A 3 9.53 5.53 13.06
CA LEU A 3 8.31 4.98 12.45
C LEU A 3 7.69 3.93 13.37
N THR A 4 6.39 4.02 13.58
CA THR A 4 5.61 3.01 14.29
C THR A 4 4.39 2.63 13.43
N PHE A 5 3.86 1.42 13.67
CA PHE A 5 2.81 0.86 12.81
C PHE A 5 1.66 0.28 13.65
N PRO A 6 0.92 1.14 14.37
CA PRO A 6 -0.18 0.67 15.21
C PRO A 6 -1.33 0.11 14.37
N LEU A 7 -1.98 -0.94 14.88
CA LEU A 7 -3.16 -1.49 14.23
C LEU A 7 -4.31 -0.48 14.29
N ALA A 8 -5.07 -0.43 13.21
CA ALA A 8 -6.31 0.33 13.15
C ALA A 8 -7.40 -0.37 13.97
N THR A 9 -8.43 0.40 14.30
CA THR A 9 -9.65 -0.12 14.90
C THR A 9 -10.83 0.16 13.96
N ARG A 10 -11.95 -0.45 14.23
CA ARG A 10 -13.14 -0.25 13.39
C ARG A 10 -13.58 1.21 13.34
N SER A 11 -13.38 1.96 14.42
CA SER A 11 -13.72 3.38 14.48
C SER A 11 -12.81 4.27 13.62
N ASP A 12 -11.69 3.74 13.11
CA ASP A 12 -10.75 4.48 12.27
C ASP A 12 -11.15 4.50 10.79
N ALA A 13 -12.23 3.82 10.41
CA ALA A 13 -12.60 3.62 9.01
C ALA A 13 -12.66 4.93 8.20
N GLU A 14 -13.29 5.96 8.71
CA GLU A 14 -13.42 7.24 7.97
C GLU A 14 -12.07 7.98 7.86
N THR A 15 -11.22 7.88 8.87
CA THR A 15 -9.86 8.43 8.80
C THR A 15 -9.05 7.77 7.69
N LEU A 16 -9.14 6.44 7.59
CA LEU A 16 -8.45 5.68 6.55
C LEU A 16 -8.97 6.02 5.16
N VAL A 17 -10.29 6.16 5.01
CA VAL A 17 -10.90 6.60 3.74
C VAL A 17 -10.35 7.96 3.33
N ALA A 18 -10.27 8.91 4.25
CA ALA A 18 -9.75 10.25 3.96
C ALA A 18 -8.29 10.21 3.51
N ILE A 19 -7.45 9.38 4.14
CA ILE A 19 -6.05 9.21 3.73
C ILE A 19 -5.96 8.64 2.31
N ARG A 20 -6.73 7.61 2.01
CA ARG A 20 -6.75 6.99 0.69
C ARG A 20 -7.15 7.99 -0.39
N ILE A 21 -8.22 8.73 -0.16
CA ILE A 21 -8.70 9.73 -1.10
C ILE A 21 -7.63 10.81 -1.34
N ALA A 22 -7.05 11.34 -0.28
CA ALA A 22 -6.01 12.36 -0.40
C ALA A 22 -4.79 11.87 -1.18
N ALA A 23 -4.37 10.63 -0.94
CA ALA A 23 -3.20 10.06 -1.60
C ALA A 23 -3.44 9.73 -3.07
N MET A 24 -4.66 9.34 -3.44
CA MET A 24 -4.97 8.90 -4.81
C MET A 24 -5.58 9.98 -5.69
N ARG A 25 -5.97 11.11 -5.12
CA ARG A 25 -6.73 12.12 -5.83
C ARG A 25 -6.10 12.56 -7.14
N ASP A 26 -4.85 12.99 -7.10
CA ASP A 26 -4.17 13.54 -8.27
C ASP A 26 -4.06 12.50 -9.40
N SER A 27 -3.71 11.27 -9.08
CA SER A 27 -3.59 10.19 -10.06
C SER A 27 -4.92 9.86 -10.71
N LEU A 28 -5.99 9.81 -9.91
CA LEU A 28 -7.33 9.49 -10.44
C LEU A 28 -7.93 10.65 -11.22
N GLU A 29 -7.70 11.90 -10.80
CA GLU A 29 -8.15 13.08 -11.55
C GLU A 29 -7.50 13.14 -12.93
N ARG A 30 -6.22 12.79 -13.05
CA ARG A 30 -5.50 12.82 -14.34
C ARG A 30 -6.12 11.91 -15.39
N ILE A 31 -6.76 10.83 -14.98
CA ILE A 31 -7.41 9.90 -15.91
C ILE A 31 -8.94 10.01 -15.90
N GLY A 32 -9.48 11.06 -15.23
CA GLY A 32 -10.93 11.30 -15.20
C GLY A 32 -11.72 10.28 -14.40
N ARG A 33 -11.09 9.59 -13.45
CA ARG A 33 -11.72 8.53 -12.66
C ARG A 33 -11.81 8.83 -11.17
N PHE A 34 -11.61 10.07 -10.77
CA PHE A 34 -11.72 10.43 -9.37
C PHE A 34 -13.19 10.43 -8.94
N ASP A 35 -13.55 9.51 -8.06
CA ASP A 35 -14.88 9.35 -7.49
C ASP A 35 -14.72 9.01 -6.00
N PRO A 36 -14.75 10.00 -5.12
CA PRO A 36 -14.51 9.78 -3.68
C PRO A 36 -15.57 8.90 -3.04
N ARG A 37 -16.82 8.97 -3.49
CA ARG A 37 -17.88 8.12 -2.96
C ARG A 37 -17.61 6.65 -3.26
N ARG A 38 -17.25 6.34 -4.50
CA ARG A 38 -16.93 4.97 -4.92
C ARG A 38 -15.68 4.45 -4.20
N ALA A 39 -14.67 5.30 -4.06
CA ALA A 39 -13.45 4.95 -3.32
C ALA A 39 -13.77 4.58 -1.88
N ARG A 40 -14.63 5.36 -1.23
CA ARG A 40 -15.07 5.09 0.13
C ARG A 40 -15.84 3.78 0.23
N GLU A 41 -16.83 3.58 -0.64
CA GLU A 41 -17.66 2.36 -0.64
C GLU A 41 -16.82 1.10 -0.85
N ARG A 42 -15.88 1.13 -1.78
CA ARG A 42 -14.97 0.00 -2.05
C ARG A 42 -14.09 -0.31 -0.85
N PHE A 43 -13.51 0.71 -0.23
CA PHE A 43 -12.66 0.51 0.93
C PHE A 43 -13.45 -0.11 2.08
N LEU A 44 -14.63 0.44 2.38
CA LEU A 44 -15.45 -0.03 3.51
C LEU A 44 -15.97 -1.45 3.29
N ALA A 45 -16.22 -1.84 2.04
CA ALA A 45 -16.73 -3.18 1.72
C ALA A 45 -15.77 -4.29 2.12
N SER A 46 -14.46 -4.04 2.12
CA SER A 46 -13.43 -5.04 2.45
C SER A 46 -12.59 -4.67 3.67
N PHE A 47 -12.97 -3.63 4.40
CA PHE A 47 -12.21 -3.16 5.54
C PHE A 47 -12.17 -4.20 6.66
N ASP A 48 -10.96 -4.55 7.07
CA ASP A 48 -10.69 -5.41 8.22
C ASP A 48 -9.59 -4.74 9.06
N PRO A 49 -9.94 -4.19 10.22
CA PRO A 49 -8.95 -3.47 11.03
C PRO A 49 -7.77 -4.34 11.48
N ALA A 50 -7.97 -5.65 11.58
CA ALA A 50 -6.88 -6.56 11.96
C ALA A 50 -5.76 -6.63 10.90
N LEU A 51 -6.04 -6.22 9.66
CA LEU A 51 -5.08 -6.24 8.54
C LEU A 51 -4.54 -4.85 8.21
N CYS A 52 -5.02 -3.82 8.89
CA CYS A 52 -4.72 -2.44 8.57
C CYS A 52 -3.82 -1.82 9.64
N ARG A 53 -2.70 -1.25 9.22
CA ARG A 53 -1.78 -0.55 10.12
C ARG A 53 -1.61 0.89 9.69
N PHE A 54 -1.73 1.80 10.66
CA PHE A 54 -1.30 3.18 10.43
C PHE A 54 0.22 3.24 10.32
N ILE A 55 0.69 4.28 9.64
CA ILE A 55 2.11 4.63 9.58
C ILE A 55 2.24 5.94 10.36
N GLU A 56 2.90 5.87 11.51
CA GLU A 56 3.18 7.06 12.30
C GLU A 56 4.65 7.42 12.20
N ALA A 57 4.92 8.65 11.79
CA ALA A 57 6.28 9.20 11.71
C ALA A 57 6.42 10.23 12.81
N ASP A 58 7.30 9.95 13.78
CA ASP A 58 7.51 10.81 14.96
C ASP A 58 6.19 11.17 15.66
N GLY A 59 5.30 10.19 15.79
CA GLY A 59 4.01 10.35 16.45
C GLY A 59 2.91 11.00 15.61
N VAL A 60 3.18 11.33 14.35
CA VAL A 60 2.22 11.95 13.44
C VAL A 60 1.78 10.95 12.39
N ASN A 61 0.47 10.89 12.13
CA ASN A 61 -0.06 9.98 11.11
C ASN A 61 0.41 10.40 9.73
N ALA A 62 1.17 9.51 9.07
CA ALA A 62 1.72 9.74 7.74
C ALA A 62 1.04 8.91 6.66
N GLY A 63 0.18 7.95 7.04
CA GLY A 63 -0.48 7.08 6.06
C GLY A 63 -0.93 5.77 6.68
N PHE A 64 -1.19 4.78 5.82
CA PHE A 64 -1.50 3.43 6.29
C PHE A 64 -1.19 2.40 5.21
N PHE A 65 -1.14 1.13 5.61
CA PHE A 65 -1.02 0.03 4.66
C PHE A 65 -1.85 -1.17 5.10
N VAL A 66 -2.22 -2.00 4.12
CA VAL A 66 -2.98 -3.23 4.34
C VAL A 66 -2.30 -4.37 3.60
N VAL A 67 -1.96 -5.42 4.32
CA VAL A 67 -1.45 -6.67 3.74
C VAL A 67 -2.47 -7.77 4.01
N ARG A 68 -2.92 -8.44 2.95
CA ARG A 68 -3.87 -9.55 3.04
C ARG A 68 -3.15 -10.86 2.74
N PRO A 69 -2.98 -11.74 3.74
CA PRO A 69 -2.46 -13.08 3.45
C PRO A 69 -3.43 -13.85 2.58
N GLN A 70 -2.90 -14.43 1.50
CA GLN A 70 -3.63 -15.33 0.62
C GLN A 70 -2.99 -16.71 0.70
N GLU A 71 -3.54 -17.67 -0.02
CA GLU A 71 -3.07 -19.05 0.03
C GLU A 71 -1.61 -19.21 -0.36
N ASP A 72 -1.19 -18.54 -1.44
CA ASP A 72 0.15 -18.72 -2.03
C ASP A 72 0.95 -17.42 -2.13
N HIS A 73 0.44 -16.32 -1.59
CA HIS A 73 1.12 -15.02 -1.62
C HIS A 73 0.50 -14.08 -0.60
N TRP A 74 1.17 -12.95 -0.38
CA TRP A 74 0.58 -11.82 0.36
C TRP A 74 0.21 -10.73 -0.62
N LEU A 75 -0.98 -10.19 -0.48
CA LEU A 75 -1.42 -9.05 -1.28
C LEU A 75 -1.21 -7.77 -0.49
N LEU A 76 -0.33 -6.90 -1.00
CA LEU A 76 -0.23 -5.52 -0.53
C LEU A 76 -1.39 -4.77 -1.17
N ASP A 77 -2.52 -4.70 -0.45
CA ASP A 77 -3.77 -4.19 -0.99
C ASP A 77 -3.83 -2.66 -0.99
N HIS A 78 -3.22 -2.05 0.02
CA HIS A 78 -3.16 -0.60 0.14
C HIS A 78 -1.81 -0.19 0.73
N LEU A 79 -1.24 0.88 0.20
CA LEU A 79 -0.10 1.58 0.78
C LEU A 79 -0.21 3.04 0.36
N TYR A 80 -0.54 3.90 1.31
CA TYR A 80 -0.71 5.32 1.05
C TYR A 80 0.09 6.16 2.03
N ILE A 81 0.81 7.14 1.49
CA ILE A 81 1.52 8.16 2.27
C ILE A 81 0.83 9.48 1.98
N VAL A 82 0.43 10.21 3.02
CA VAL A 82 -0.20 11.51 2.84
C VAL A 82 0.77 12.48 2.15
N PRO A 83 0.27 13.40 1.31
CA PRO A 83 1.16 14.27 0.52
C PRO A 83 2.23 14.99 1.34
N ALA A 84 1.90 15.47 2.53
CA ALA A 84 2.85 16.18 3.40
C ALA A 84 4.04 15.31 3.85
N HIS A 85 3.93 14.00 3.78
CA HIS A 85 4.96 13.06 4.20
C HIS A 85 5.62 12.30 3.06
N GLN A 86 5.26 12.60 1.82
CA GLN A 86 5.86 11.96 0.65
C GLN A 86 7.29 12.47 0.44
N GLY A 87 8.12 11.66 -0.22
CA GLY A 87 9.50 12.02 -0.55
C GLY A 87 10.47 11.93 0.62
N LYS A 88 10.10 11.28 1.73
CA LYS A 88 10.93 11.15 2.94
C LYS A 88 11.42 9.73 3.20
N GLY A 89 11.20 8.81 2.27
CA GLY A 89 11.63 7.42 2.41
C GLY A 89 10.71 6.55 3.26
N ILE A 90 9.53 7.03 3.64
CA ILE A 90 8.60 6.29 4.50
C ILE A 90 8.06 5.07 3.77
N GLY A 91 7.65 5.20 2.51
CA GLY A 91 7.16 4.08 1.71
C GLY A 91 8.19 2.97 1.58
N ALA A 92 9.45 3.33 1.34
CA ALA A 92 10.55 2.37 1.26
C ALA A 92 10.73 1.61 2.59
N ALA A 93 10.65 2.32 3.72
CA ALA A 93 10.77 1.70 5.04
C ALA A 93 9.63 0.71 5.31
N VAL A 94 8.40 1.06 4.90
CA VAL A 94 7.24 0.16 5.01
C VAL A 94 7.46 -1.10 4.18
N LEU A 95 7.92 -0.95 2.94
CA LEU A 95 8.20 -2.11 2.08
C LEU A 95 9.27 -3.01 2.70
N GLN A 96 10.34 -2.45 3.27
CA GLN A 96 11.38 -3.24 3.91
C GLN A 96 10.82 -4.08 5.06
N ARG A 97 9.92 -3.52 5.85
CA ARG A 97 9.24 -4.28 6.91
C ARG A 97 8.40 -5.43 6.34
N ILE A 98 7.61 -5.15 5.32
CA ILE A 98 6.76 -6.17 4.68
C ILE A 98 7.63 -7.27 4.09
N PHE A 99 8.70 -6.90 3.40
CA PHE A 99 9.60 -7.86 2.77
C PHE A 99 10.31 -8.75 3.78
N ALA A 100 10.75 -8.19 4.91
CA ALA A 100 11.40 -8.98 5.95
C ALA A 100 10.45 -10.06 6.49
N GLU A 101 9.20 -9.70 6.73
CA GLU A 101 8.19 -10.64 7.20
C GLU A 101 7.84 -11.68 6.13
N ALA A 102 7.65 -11.23 4.88
CA ALA A 102 7.33 -12.14 3.77
C ALA A 102 8.47 -13.10 3.46
N ASP A 103 9.70 -12.63 3.51
CA ASP A 103 10.89 -13.47 3.27
C ASP A 103 11.04 -14.53 4.38
N ALA A 104 10.76 -14.18 5.63
CA ALA A 104 10.76 -15.12 6.74
C ALA A 104 9.73 -16.25 6.53
N GLN A 105 8.61 -15.93 5.90
CA GLN A 105 7.55 -16.90 5.57
C GLN A 105 7.75 -17.54 4.20
N ARG A 106 8.75 -17.09 3.43
CA ARG A 106 9.04 -17.54 2.06
C ARG A 106 7.85 -17.39 1.11
N VAL A 107 7.15 -16.25 1.21
CA VAL A 107 5.99 -15.96 0.36
C VAL A 107 6.27 -14.78 -0.55
N PRO A 108 5.77 -14.83 -1.80
CA PRO A 108 5.82 -13.66 -2.67
C PRO A 108 4.81 -12.60 -2.22
N VAL A 109 5.10 -11.35 -2.58
CA VAL A 109 4.21 -10.22 -2.33
C VAL A 109 3.70 -9.73 -3.69
N ARG A 110 2.39 -9.55 -3.80
CA ARG A 110 1.76 -8.99 -4.99
C ARG A 110 1.18 -7.63 -4.70
N VAL A 111 1.17 -6.75 -5.72
CA VAL A 111 0.62 -5.41 -5.60
C VAL A 111 0.08 -4.96 -6.96
N GLY A 112 -0.96 -4.14 -6.94
CA GLY A 112 -1.47 -3.46 -8.13
C GLY A 112 -1.18 -1.96 -8.03
N ALA A 113 -0.89 -1.34 -9.17
CA ALA A 113 -0.68 0.10 -9.27
C ALA A 113 -1.52 0.67 -10.40
N LEU A 114 -2.13 1.82 -10.17
CA LEU A 114 -2.88 2.52 -11.20
C LEU A 114 -1.93 2.85 -12.37
N ARG A 115 -2.35 2.51 -13.58
CA ARG A 115 -1.54 2.75 -14.79
C ARG A 115 -1.19 4.23 -14.90
N GLY A 116 0.08 4.51 -15.12
CA GLY A 116 0.59 5.88 -15.26
C GLY A 116 0.89 6.59 -13.94
N SER A 117 0.63 5.97 -12.79
CA SER A 117 0.97 6.58 -11.51
C SER A 117 2.45 6.38 -11.16
N ASP A 118 2.97 7.22 -10.26
CA ASP A 118 4.34 7.12 -9.78
C ASP A 118 4.61 5.83 -9.01
N SER A 119 3.56 5.20 -8.49
CA SER A 119 3.67 3.93 -7.79
C SER A 119 4.31 2.84 -8.64
N ASN A 120 4.11 2.87 -9.96
CA ASN A 120 4.72 1.89 -10.86
C ASN A 120 6.25 1.92 -10.75
N ARG A 121 6.85 3.10 -10.80
CA ARG A 121 8.31 3.25 -10.67
C ARG A 121 8.78 2.91 -9.27
N PHE A 122 7.99 3.29 -8.26
CA PHE A 122 8.30 2.99 -6.87
C PHE A 122 8.40 1.48 -6.64
N TYR A 123 7.41 0.72 -7.09
CA TYR A 123 7.43 -0.73 -6.93
C TYR A 123 8.56 -1.39 -7.73
N ALA A 124 8.75 -0.98 -8.98
CA ALA A 124 9.83 -1.52 -9.80
C ALA A 124 11.21 -1.30 -9.17
N ARG A 125 11.43 -0.12 -8.57
CA ARG A 125 12.67 0.21 -7.88
C ARG A 125 12.94 -0.67 -6.66
N HIS A 126 11.89 -1.20 -6.06
CA HIS A 126 11.98 -2.01 -4.84
C HIS A 126 11.87 -3.51 -5.10
N GLY A 127 12.13 -3.94 -6.31
CA GLY A 127 12.25 -5.37 -6.63
C GLY A 127 10.97 -6.04 -7.10
N PHE A 128 9.90 -5.29 -7.30
CA PHE A 128 8.70 -5.84 -7.92
C PHE A 128 8.89 -5.95 -9.42
N MET A 129 8.42 -7.05 -10.00
CA MET A 129 8.45 -7.28 -11.44
C MET A 129 7.04 -7.35 -11.98
N GLN A 130 6.80 -6.74 -13.13
CA GLN A 130 5.47 -6.78 -13.75
C GLN A 130 5.08 -8.21 -14.06
N ALA A 131 3.89 -8.61 -13.62
CA ALA A 131 3.37 -9.96 -13.80
C ALA A 131 2.15 -9.99 -14.70
N ASP A 132 1.34 -8.92 -14.70
CA ASP A 132 0.10 -8.86 -15.47
C ASP A 132 -0.31 -7.40 -15.63
N GLU A 133 -1.34 -7.16 -16.42
CA GLU A 133 -1.93 -5.82 -16.56
C GLU A 133 -3.40 -5.92 -16.95
N ALA A 134 -4.15 -4.88 -16.56
CA ALA A 134 -5.54 -4.68 -16.95
C ALA A 134 -5.68 -3.28 -17.53
N GLU A 135 -6.90 -2.87 -17.87
CA GLU A 135 -7.13 -1.56 -18.48
C GLU A 135 -6.59 -0.40 -17.66
N TRP A 136 -6.83 -0.45 -16.34
CA TRP A 136 -6.50 0.66 -15.44
C TRP A 136 -5.34 0.38 -14.50
N ASP A 137 -4.96 -0.88 -14.32
CA ASP A 137 -3.98 -1.29 -13.33
C ASP A 137 -2.89 -2.15 -13.94
N ILE A 138 -1.69 -2.02 -13.38
CA ILE A 138 -0.56 -2.90 -13.67
C ILE A 138 -0.27 -3.68 -12.39
N TYR A 139 -0.06 -5.00 -12.53
CA TYR A 139 0.16 -5.90 -11.40
C TYR A 139 1.60 -6.36 -11.34
N TYR A 140 2.13 -6.39 -10.13
CA TYR A 140 3.53 -6.72 -9.87
C TYR A 140 3.63 -7.84 -8.85
N VAL A 141 4.74 -8.56 -8.91
CA VAL A 141 5.08 -9.57 -7.92
C VAL A 141 6.53 -9.40 -7.51
N ARG A 142 6.80 -9.54 -6.21
CA ARG A 142 8.15 -9.65 -5.67
C ARG A 142 8.31 -11.04 -5.08
N GLN A 143 9.26 -11.81 -5.61
CA GLN A 143 9.58 -13.11 -5.08
C GLN A 143 10.33 -12.99 -3.75
N PRO A 144 10.18 -13.95 -2.83
CA PRO A 144 10.92 -13.90 -1.58
C PRO A 144 12.42 -13.87 -1.84
N GLY A 145 13.11 -13.06 -1.06
CA GLY A 145 14.54 -12.92 -1.17
C GLY A 145 15.28 -14.16 -0.69
N SER A 146 16.53 -14.29 -1.14
CA SER A 146 17.40 -15.35 -0.67
C SER A 146 17.73 -15.16 0.82
N ALA A 147 17.53 -16.19 1.62
CA ALA A 147 17.86 -16.16 3.04
C ALA A 147 19.36 -16.07 3.29
N THR A 148 20.17 -16.26 2.26
CA THR A 148 21.63 -16.18 2.36
C THR A 148 22.16 -14.82 1.97
N ALA A 149 21.30 -13.93 1.64
CA ALA A 149 21.73 -12.59 1.28
C ALA A 149 22.49 -11.93 2.42
#